data_f0c77b1a2843afc9b99d2b358c26fb56
#
_entry.id   f0c77b1a2843afc9b99d2b358c26fb56
#
_cell.length_a   1.000
_cell.length_b   1.000
_cell.length_c   1.000
_cell.angle_alpha   90.00
_cell.angle_beta   90.00
_cell.angle_gamma   90.00
#
_symmetry.space_group_name_H-M   'P 1'
#
loop_
_entity.id
_entity.type
_entity.pdbx_description
1 polymer ?
#
loop_
_entity_poly.entity_id
_entity_poly.type
_entity_poly.pdbx_seq_one_letter_code
_entity_poly.pdbx_strand_id
1 'polypeptide(L)'
;MKIVISPAKSLDYTTALPTQRFTEAQFLDKANTIQKTLKKKKPKDLMELMDISEKLADLNWQRNQDWALPFTPENARPAVYAFNGDVYTGLDAYTIPTDKLDVLQDQLRILSGLYGILRPLDLMQEYRLEMGTSIAIGTKKNLYEFWKKTI
;
A
#
# COMPACT_ATOMS: atom_id res chain seq x y z
N MET A 1 12.89 5.09 -18.38
CA MET A 1 12.46 6.16 -17.47
C MET A 1 11.48 5.61 -16.45
N LYS A 2 11.64 5.99 -15.20
CA LYS A 2 10.70 5.60 -14.15
C LYS A 2 9.84 6.80 -13.74
N ILE A 3 8.57 6.54 -13.54
CA ILE A 3 7.61 7.54 -13.07
C ILE A 3 7.17 7.11 -11.67
N VAL A 4 7.29 8.01 -10.69
CA VAL A 4 6.90 7.74 -9.31
C VAL A 4 5.65 8.54 -8.98
N ILE A 5 4.62 7.86 -8.48
CA ILE A 5 3.37 8.49 -8.06
C ILE A 5 3.08 8.20 -6.59
N SER A 6 2.24 9.05 -6.00
CA SER A 6 1.80 8.88 -4.63
C SER A 6 0.72 7.81 -4.53
N PRO A 7 0.56 7.17 -3.35
CA PRO A 7 -0.57 6.29 -3.11
C PRO A 7 -1.86 7.10 -2.95
N ALA A 8 -2.97 6.41 -2.79
CA ALA A 8 -4.25 7.04 -2.47
C ALA A 8 -4.74 6.55 -1.11
N LYS A 9 -5.52 7.37 -0.41
CA LYS A 9 -6.13 6.99 0.86
C LYS A 9 -7.34 6.08 0.65
N SER A 10 -8.06 6.29 -0.46
CA SER A 10 -9.20 5.47 -0.82
C SER A 10 -8.75 4.24 -1.60
N LEU A 11 -9.37 3.10 -1.33
CA LEU A 11 -9.01 1.81 -1.92
C LEU A 11 -10.23 1.16 -2.57
N ASP A 12 -10.00 0.42 -3.65
CA ASP A 12 -11.02 -0.35 -4.37
C ASP A 12 -10.64 -1.82 -4.35
N TYR A 13 -11.40 -2.61 -3.61
CA TYR A 13 -11.22 -4.06 -3.50
C TYR A 13 -12.44 -4.83 -4.05
N THR A 14 -13.33 -4.16 -4.79
CA THR A 14 -14.59 -4.75 -5.27
C THR A 14 -14.74 -4.80 -6.77
N THR A 15 -14.15 -3.87 -7.51
CA THR A 15 -14.27 -3.83 -8.97
C THR A 15 -13.58 -5.06 -9.59
N ALA A 16 -14.21 -5.68 -10.58
CA ALA A 16 -13.64 -6.84 -11.26
C ALA A 16 -12.29 -6.50 -11.90
N LEU A 17 -11.31 -7.37 -11.70
CA LEU A 17 -9.97 -7.17 -12.26
C LEU A 17 -9.95 -7.49 -13.75
N PRO A 18 -9.27 -6.66 -14.56
CA PRO A 18 -9.17 -6.91 -16.01
C PRO A 18 -8.13 -7.97 -16.37
N THR A 19 -7.33 -8.42 -15.42
CA THR A 19 -6.29 -9.41 -15.64
C THR A 19 -6.10 -10.26 -14.38
N GLN A 20 -5.54 -11.46 -14.56
CA GLN A 20 -5.15 -12.33 -13.46
C GLN A 20 -3.65 -12.23 -13.15
N ARG A 21 -2.93 -11.36 -13.86
CA ARG A 21 -1.49 -11.17 -13.64
C ARG A 21 -1.23 -10.44 -12.32
N PHE A 22 -0.17 -10.85 -11.64
CA PHE A 22 0.30 -10.20 -10.41
C PHE A 22 1.77 -10.48 -10.20
N THR A 23 2.39 -9.66 -9.35
CA THR A 23 3.76 -9.86 -8.89
C THR A 23 3.80 -9.74 -7.37
N GLU A 24 4.88 -10.19 -6.78
CA GLU A 24 5.10 -10.06 -5.33
C GLU A 24 5.84 -8.77 -5.05
N ALA A 25 5.38 -8.01 -4.05
CA ALA A 25 6.05 -6.78 -3.65
C ALA A 25 7.47 -7.06 -3.18
N GLN A 26 8.38 -6.12 -3.45
CA GLN A 26 9.81 -6.33 -3.27
C GLN A 26 10.28 -6.30 -1.81
N PHE A 27 9.56 -5.57 -0.94
CA PHE A 27 10.00 -5.30 0.42
C PHE A 27 9.01 -5.80 1.48
N LEU A 28 8.41 -6.97 1.26
CA LEU A 28 7.41 -7.52 2.19
C LEU A 28 7.98 -7.80 3.58
N ASP A 29 9.26 -8.17 3.68
CA ASP A 29 9.89 -8.37 4.98
C ASP A 29 9.90 -7.08 5.81
N LYS A 30 10.22 -5.96 5.15
CA LYS A 30 10.21 -4.64 5.79
C LYS A 30 8.80 -4.18 6.11
N ALA A 31 7.85 -4.42 5.19
CA ALA A 31 6.45 -4.13 5.44
C ALA A 31 5.93 -4.92 6.66
N ASN A 32 6.31 -6.18 6.79
CA ASN A 32 5.94 -7.00 7.93
C ASN A 32 6.50 -6.42 9.24
N THR A 33 7.71 -5.89 9.22
CA THR A 33 8.32 -5.24 10.39
C THR A 33 7.50 -4.02 10.82
N ILE A 34 7.11 -3.18 9.88
CA ILE A 34 6.24 -2.02 10.15
C ILE A 34 4.89 -2.50 10.68
N GLN A 35 4.33 -3.52 10.06
CA GLN A 35 3.01 -4.02 10.43
C GLN A 35 2.98 -4.60 11.84
N LYS A 36 4.06 -5.22 12.30
CA LYS A 36 4.16 -5.70 13.69
C LYS A 36 4.00 -4.55 14.68
N THR A 37 4.54 -3.38 14.36
CA THR A 37 4.36 -2.18 15.19
C THR A 37 2.92 -1.68 15.10
N LEU A 38 2.33 -1.61 13.91
CA LEU A 38 0.96 -1.16 13.72
C LEU A 38 -0.06 -2.05 14.42
N LYS A 39 0.14 -3.36 14.41
CA LYS A 39 -0.77 -4.31 15.06
C LYS A 39 -0.91 -4.09 16.56
N LYS A 40 0.10 -3.50 17.19
CA LYS A 40 0.08 -3.18 18.62
C LYS A 40 -0.72 -1.91 18.92
N LYS A 41 -1.03 -1.10 17.92
CA LYS A 41 -1.75 0.14 18.09
C LYS A 41 -3.25 -0.12 18.21
N LYS A 42 -3.87 0.45 19.24
CA LYS A 42 -5.32 0.41 19.44
C LYS A 42 -5.98 1.51 18.59
N PRO A 43 -7.31 1.44 18.35
CA PRO A 43 -7.99 2.49 17.60
C PRO A 43 -7.69 3.90 18.12
N LYS A 44 -7.66 4.08 19.44
CA LYS A 44 -7.34 5.37 20.05
C LYS A 44 -5.94 5.87 19.64
N ASP A 45 -4.97 4.97 19.60
CA ASP A 45 -3.60 5.30 19.20
C ASP A 45 -3.57 5.72 17.74
N LEU A 46 -4.34 5.05 16.87
CA LEU A 46 -4.41 5.37 15.45
C LEU A 46 -5.07 6.73 15.20
N MET A 47 -6.07 7.09 16.01
CA MET A 47 -6.70 8.41 15.91
C MET A 47 -5.67 9.52 16.14
N GLU A 48 -4.83 9.38 17.16
CA GLU A 48 -3.80 10.35 17.47
C GLU A 48 -2.67 10.35 16.43
N LEU A 49 -2.20 9.16 16.07
CA LEU A 49 -1.07 8.98 15.15
C LEU A 49 -1.36 9.52 13.75
N MET A 50 -2.55 9.28 13.25
CA MET A 50 -2.93 9.59 11.86
C MET A 50 -3.89 10.76 11.73
N ASP A 51 -4.35 11.33 12.84
CA ASP A 51 -5.34 12.40 12.87
C ASP A 51 -6.59 12.01 12.05
N ILE A 52 -7.21 10.92 12.43
CA ILE A 52 -8.39 10.36 11.77
C ILE A 52 -9.54 10.18 12.75
N SER A 53 -10.76 10.04 12.21
CA SER A 53 -11.95 9.80 13.01
C SER A 53 -11.91 8.43 13.68
N GLU A 54 -12.75 8.26 14.71
CA GLU A 54 -12.91 6.98 15.39
C GLU A 54 -13.31 5.86 14.41
N LYS A 55 -14.23 6.16 13.49
CA LYS A 55 -14.68 5.20 12.48
C LYS A 55 -13.54 4.71 11.60
N LEU A 56 -12.70 5.64 11.13
CA LEU A 56 -11.53 5.29 10.31
C LEU A 56 -10.48 4.55 11.14
N ALA A 57 -10.32 4.91 12.40
CA ALA A 57 -9.38 4.23 13.30
C ALA A 57 -9.80 2.78 13.53
N ASP A 58 -11.08 2.53 13.77
CA ASP A 58 -11.62 1.17 13.95
C ASP A 58 -11.41 0.34 12.68
N LEU A 59 -11.71 0.92 11.51
CA LEU A 59 -11.52 0.25 10.24
C LEU A 59 -10.05 -0.15 10.02
N ASN A 60 -9.14 0.77 10.29
CA ASN A 60 -7.70 0.51 10.06
C ASN A 60 -7.11 -0.39 11.13
N TRP A 61 -7.63 -0.34 12.36
CA TRP A 61 -7.26 -1.33 13.37
C TRP A 61 -7.59 -2.73 12.87
N GLN A 62 -8.79 -2.93 12.32
CA GLN A 62 -9.21 -4.23 11.80
C GLN A 62 -8.33 -4.65 10.61
N ARG A 63 -8.04 -3.73 9.71
CA ARG A 63 -7.13 -3.99 8.58
C ARG A 63 -5.76 -4.46 9.08
N ASN A 64 -5.24 -3.82 10.12
CA ASN A 64 -3.94 -4.19 10.69
C ASN A 64 -3.98 -5.58 11.31
N GLN A 65 -5.09 -5.96 11.96
CA GLN A 65 -5.23 -7.30 12.53
C GLN A 65 -5.31 -8.37 11.44
N ASP A 66 -5.98 -8.07 10.34
CA ASP A 66 -6.19 -9.00 9.23
C ASP A 66 -4.97 -9.13 8.31
N TRP A 67 -4.09 -8.15 8.30
CA TRP A 67 -2.93 -8.12 7.43
C TRP A 67 -2.00 -9.29 7.75
N ALA A 68 -1.74 -10.12 6.75
CA ALA A 68 -0.91 -11.31 6.95
C ALA A 68 -0.28 -11.78 5.64
N LEU A 69 0.94 -12.29 5.75
CA LEU A 69 1.63 -12.98 4.67
C LEU A 69 1.27 -14.48 4.70
N PRO A 70 1.34 -15.19 3.58
CA PRO A 70 1.69 -14.70 2.24
C PRO A 70 0.52 -14.03 1.55
N PHE A 71 0.82 -13.15 0.58
CA PHE A 71 -0.20 -12.54 -0.26
C PHE A 71 -0.52 -13.45 -1.44
N THR A 72 -1.82 -13.60 -1.73
CA THR A 72 -2.33 -14.37 -2.85
C THR A 72 -3.41 -13.55 -3.56
N PRO A 73 -3.78 -13.91 -4.81
CA PRO A 73 -4.89 -13.22 -5.48
C PRO A 73 -6.22 -13.26 -4.71
N GLU A 74 -6.39 -14.22 -3.82
CA GLU A 74 -7.61 -14.37 -3.01
C GLU A 74 -7.64 -13.39 -1.82
N ASN A 75 -6.48 -12.99 -1.31
CA ASN A 75 -6.39 -12.14 -0.11
C ASN A 75 -5.74 -10.78 -0.35
N ALA A 76 -5.35 -10.49 -1.59
CA ALA A 76 -4.63 -9.26 -1.94
C ALA A 76 -4.98 -8.85 -3.38
N ARG A 77 -4.59 -7.63 -3.75
CA ARG A 77 -4.97 -7.06 -5.04
C ARG A 77 -3.79 -6.28 -5.61
N PRO A 78 -3.55 -6.31 -6.95
CA PRO A 78 -2.47 -5.51 -7.53
C PRO A 78 -2.65 -4.02 -7.23
N ALA A 79 -1.56 -3.37 -6.87
CA ALA A 79 -1.58 -2.00 -6.36
C ALA A 79 -2.29 -1.02 -7.30
N VAL A 80 -2.05 -1.11 -8.60
CA VAL A 80 -2.63 -0.17 -9.58
C VAL A 80 -4.15 -0.26 -9.63
N TYR A 81 -4.73 -1.41 -9.28
CA TYR A 81 -6.18 -1.60 -9.23
C TYR A 81 -6.74 -1.40 -7.83
N ALA A 82 -5.87 -1.45 -6.81
CA ALA A 82 -6.27 -1.28 -5.42
C ALA A 82 -6.43 0.19 -5.03
N PHE A 83 -5.54 1.06 -5.47
CA PHE A 83 -5.62 2.49 -5.16
C PHE A 83 -6.71 3.16 -5.99
N ASN A 84 -7.49 4.01 -5.34
CA ASN A 84 -8.59 4.74 -5.95
C ASN A 84 -8.50 6.22 -5.51
N GLY A 85 -8.24 7.10 -6.46
CA GLY A 85 -8.07 8.54 -6.23
C GLY A 85 -7.81 9.24 -7.55
N ASP A 86 -7.61 10.56 -7.52
CA ASP A 86 -7.53 11.38 -8.73
C ASP A 86 -6.46 10.90 -9.71
N VAL A 87 -5.26 10.57 -9.22
CA VAL A 87 -4.17 10.08 -10.06
C VAL A 87 -4.57 8.76 -10.73
N TYR A 88 -5.23 7.87 -9.99
CA TYR A 88 -5.61 6.56 -10.48
C TYR A 88 -6.82 6.62 -11.41
N THR A 89 -7.72 7.57 -11.18
CA THR A 89 -8.82 7.86 -12.11
C THR A 89 -8.26 8.37 -13.44
N GLY A 90 -7.27 9.25 -13.40
CA GLY A 90 -6.60 9.76 -14.60
C GLY A 90 -5.82 8.68 -15.34
N LEU A 91 -5.17 7.78 -14.62
CA LEU A 91 -4.46 6.65 -15.22
C LEU A 91 -5.42 5.65 -15.86
N ASP A 92 -6.58 5.43 -15.22
CA ASP A 92 -7.63 4.52 -15.68
C ASP A 92 -7.10 3.12 -16.02
N ALA A 93 -6.42 2.50 -15.05
CA ALA A 93 -5.71 1.24 -15.23
C ALA A 93 -6.62 0.10 -15.74
N TYR A 94 -7.90 0.12 -15.33
CA TYR A 94 -8.86 -0.92 -15.74
C TYR A 94 -9.09 -0.97 -17.23
N THR A 95 -8.82 0.11 -17.97
CA THR A 95 -8.98 0.18 -19.42
C THR A 95 -7.68 -0.01 -20.18
N ILE A 96 -6.54 -0.11 -19.49
CA ILE A 96 -5.25 -0.35 -20.14
C ILE A 96 -5.25 -1.77 -20.71
N PRO A 97 -4.97 -1.93 -22.03
CA PRO A 97 -4.90 -3.26 -22.64
C PRO A 97 -3.85 -4.13 -21.93
N THR A 98 -4.14 -5.43 -21.79
CA THR A 98 -3.25 -6.34 -21.08
C THR A 98 -1.86 -6.46 -21.72
N ASP A 99 -1.76 -6.24 -23.04
CA ASP A 99 -0.47 -6.24 -23.74
C ASP A 99 0.38 -5.00 -23.43
N LYS A 100 -0.19 -3.98 -22.80
CA LYS A 100 0.53 -2.77 -22.36
C LYS A 100 0.94 -2.82 -20.89
N LEU A 101 0.52 -3.84 -20.16
CA LEU A 101 0.85 -3.94 -18.74
C LEU A 101 2.34 -4.09 -18.47
N ASP A 102 3.09 -4.70 -19.37
CA ASP A 102 4.54 -4.84 -19.20
C ASP A 102 5.25 -3.48 -19.20
N VAL A 103 4.83 -2.57 -20.05
CA VAL A 103 5.38 -1.21 -20.11
C VAL A 103 5.03 -0.47 -18.81
N LEU A 104 3.78 -0.57 -18.37
CA LEU A 104 3.33 0.05 -17.13
C LEU A 104 4.13 -0.49 -15.93
N GLN A 105 4.25 -1.80 -15.85
CA GLN A 105 4.97 -2.49 -14.77
C GLN A 105 6.45 -2.08 -14.71
N ASP A 106 7.07 -1.87 -15.88
CA ASP A 106 8.46 -1.45 -15.96
C ASP A 106 8.66 0.01 -15.55
N GLN A 107 7.74 0.90 -15.92
CA GLN A 107 7.96 2.34 -15.81
C GLN A 107 7.33 3.00 -14.61
N LEU A 108 6.22 2.48 -14.09
CA LEU A 108 5.50 3.12 -12.99
C LEU A 108 5.92 2.56 -11.64
N ARG A 109 6.11 3.45 -10.67
CA ARG A 109 6.36 3.07 -9.27
C ARG A 109 5.42 3.86 -8.36
N ILE A 110 4.92 3.19 -7.33
CA ILE A 110 4.03 3.80 -6.35
C ILE A 110 4.79 3.86 -5.02
N LEU A 111 4.94 5.06 -4.48
CA LEU A 111 5.61 5.25 -3.20
C LEU A 111 4.62 4.95 -2.07
N SER A 112 4.98 4.06 -1.15
CA SER A 112 4.10 3.61 -0.09
C SER A 112 4.80 3.67 1.26
N GLY A 113 4.11 4.21 2.26
CA GLY A 113 4.63 4.23 3.64
C GLY A 113 4.81 2.83 4.22
N LEU A 114 3.93 1.89 3.88
CA LEU A 114 3.99 0.52 4.38
C LEU A 114 4.88 -0.39 3.53
N TYR A 115 4.77 -0.30 2.21
CA TYR A 115 5.45 -1.22 1.29
C TYR A 115 6.73 -0.67 0.69
N GLY A 116 7.05 0.61 0.91
CA GLY A 116 8.19 1.29 0.30
C GLY A 116 7.91 1.67 -1.14
N ILE A 117 8.37 0.84 -2.06
CA ILE A 117 8.10 1.01 -3.51
C ILE A 117 7.26 -0.17 -3.99
N LEU A 118 6.15 0.13 -4.65
CA LEU A 118 5.30 -0.85 -5.30
C LEU A 118 5.37 -0.71 -6.81
N ARG A 119 5.40 -1.83 -7.51
CA ARG A 119 5.15 -1.88 -8.95
C ARG A 119 3.65 -2.04 -9.17
N PRO A 120 3.11 -1.65 -10.35
CA PRO A 120 1.67 -1.71 -10.59
C PRO A 120 1.00 -3.04 -10.28
N LEU A 121 1.63 -4.16 -10.62
CA LEU A 121 1.04 -5.49 -10.43
C LEU A 121 1.37 -6.14 -9.10
N ASP A 122 2.13 -5.48 -8.22
CA ASP A 122 2.46 -6.00 -6.90
C ASP A 122 1.19 -6.15 -6.06
N LEU A 123 0.99 -7.34 -5.51
CA LEU A 123 -0.13 -7.59 -4.62
C LEU A 123 0.03 -6.82 -3.31
N MET A 124 -1.05 -6.22 -2.85
CA MET A 124 -1.10 -5.54 -1.56
C MET A 124 -2.42 -5.82 -0.86
N GLN A 125 -2.38 -5.81 0.46
CA GLN A 125 -3.58 -5.81 1.30
C GLN A 125 -3.90 -4.39 1.73
N GLU A 126 -5.15 -4.17 2.12
CA GLU A 126 -5.63 -2.85 2.53
C GLU A 126 -4.84 -2.32 3.72
N TYR A 127 -4.49 -1.04 3.66
CA TYR A 127 -3.76 -0.36 4.73
C TYR A 127 -3.99 1.14 4.67
N ARG A 128 -3.62 1.82 5.74
CA ARG A 128 -3.51 3.27 5.75
C ARG A 128 -2.26 3.66 6.54
N LEU A 129 -1.24 4.12 5.85
CA LEU A 129 0.00 4.59 6.47
C LEU A 129 0.71 5.53 5.49
N GLU A 130 0.62 6.83 5.75
CA GLU A 130 1.30 7.82 4.94
C GLU A 130 2.79 7.85 5.29
N MET A 131 3.63 8.12 4.30
CA MET A 131 5.08 8.23 4.51
C MET A 131 5.42 9.28 5.56
N GLY A 132 4.64 10.35 5.64
CA GLY A 132 4.83 11.43 6.60
C GLY A 132 4.33 11.14 8.01
N THR A 133 3.72 9.99 8.26
CA THR A 133 3.22 9.64 9.59
C THR A 133 4.36 9.52 10.58
N SER A 134 4.20 10.14 11.76
CA SER A 134 5.22 10.15 12.82
C SER A 134 5.19 8.85 13.61
N ILE A 135 5.62 7.76 13.00
CA ILE A 135 5.68 6.44 13.63
C ILE A 135 7.14 5.99 13.73
N ALA A 136 7.54 5.53 14.91
CA ALA A 136 8.86 4.96 15.13
C ALA A 136 8.84 3.46 14.87
N ILE A 137 9.82 2.96 14.13
CA ILE A 137 9.97 1.54 13.82
C ILE A 137 11.33 1.07 14.36
N GLY A 138 11.32 0.32 15.46
CA GLY A 138 12.54 -0.11 16.12
C GLY A 138 13.38 1.10 16.56
N THR A 139 14.61 1.19 16.06
CA THR A 139 15.49 2.33 16.32
C THR A 139 15.30 3.50 15.37
N LYS A 140 14.46 3.36 14.36
CA LYS A 140 14.20 4.40 13.37
C LYS A 140 13.10 5.33 13.87
N LYS A 141 13.31 6.64 13.74
CA LYS A 141 12.39 7.66 14.29
C LYS A 141 11.10 7.81 13.49
N ASN A 142 11.17 7.54 12.19
CA ASN A 142 10.04 7.71 11.27
C ASN A 142 10.24 6.84 10.04
N LEU A 143 9.27 6.88 9.13
CA LEU A 143 9.30 6.06 7.93
C LEU A 143 10.36 6.53 6.93
N TYR A 144 10.64 7.83 6.85
CA TYR A 144 11.71 8.34 6.00
C TYR A 144 13.06 7.71 6.39
N GLU A 145 13.34 7.68 7.68
CA GLU A 145 14.57 7.09 8.19
C GLU A 145 14.58 5.57 7.97
N PHE A 146 13.42 4.92 8.18
CA PHE A 146 13.28 3.47 7.99
C PHE A 146 13.57 3.06 6.53
N TRP A 147 13.04 3.82 5.56
CA TRP A 147 13.15 3.50 4.14
C TRP A 147 14.38 4.10 3.46
N LYS A 148 15.08 4.99 4.12
CA LYS A 148 16.12 5.87 3.54
C LYS A 148 17.13 5.15 2.64
N LYS A 149 17.61 3.97 3.05
CA LYS A 149 18.62 3.23 2.28
C LYS A 149 18.03 2.15 1.37
N THR A 150 16.75 1.91 1.47
CA THR A 150 16.08 0.85 0.71
C THR A 150 15.52 1.38 -0.61
N ILE A 151 15.00 2.60 -0.58
CA ILE A 151 14.40 3.26 -1.74
C ILE A 151 15.05 4.65 -2.00
#